data_faa13dde497cf0d1afb5e55398bdd589
#
_entry.id   faa13dde497cf0d1afb5e55398bdd589
#
_cell.length_a   1.000
_cell.length_b   1.000
_cell.length_c   1.000
_cell.angle_alpha   90.00
_cell.angle_beta   90.00
_cell.angle_gamma   90.00
#
_symmetry.space_group_name_H-M   'P 1'
#
loop_
_entity.id
_entity.type
_entity.pdbx_description
1 polymer ?
#
loop_
_entity_poly.entity_id
_entity_poly.type
_entity_poly.pdbx_seq_one_letter_code
_entity_poly.pdbx_strand_id
1 'polypeptide(L)'
;LMFDDMRTGWLSEAGGEYVLTFLKLAPESLPAFDQVHVGENLTLLGRNWQVTNIEDAECIAGQGELPFKVGAGYKAPVVDLREGDHFATLDYSESPPLLFVGAPVKFESLAMTNLRDLTAGGAIPDINVEAQVFRCPSCGSPLSARSADIKSVGCESCGAVVDTSDRNYQLLSAALNPEEERYTPHIAIGSKGNLEGKPVEVIGFMVKRQLCDGVAYDWREYLLAGEQGTYRWLTEYDGHWNVADVLSKHPHGSRKILNEFKYGGETFKHFSTYQGRVLQVVGEFTWRVACNDVAELVDYIAPPLMLSRERTESEISWSLCRYVAP
;
A
#
# COMPACT_ATOMS: atom_id res chain seq x y z
N LEU A 1 8.79 -20.92 4.51
CA LEU A 1 8.33 -21.94 5.45
C LEU A 1 8.44 -23.34 4.83
N MET A 2 8.85 -24.31 5.63
CA MET A 2 8.82 -25.74 5.25
C MET A 2 7.78 -26.45 6.14
N PHE A 3 6.88 -27.20 5.52
CA PHE A 3 5.82 -27.94 6.20
C PHE A 3 6.21 -29.40 6.43
N ASP A 4 5.53 -30.11 7.36
CA ASP A 4 5.80 -31.50 7.70
C ASP A 4 5.70 -32.45 6.49
N ASP A 5 4.89 -32.10 5.51
CA ASP A 5 4.75 -32.83 4.24
C ASP A 5 5.81 -32.45 3.16
N MET A 6 6.88 -31.78 3.56
CA MET A 6 7.98 -31.30 2.73
C MET A 6 7.60 -30.24 1.68
N ARG A 7 6.39 -29.72 1.70
CA ARG A 7 6.05 -28.56 0.87
C ARG A 7 6.73 -27.30 1.42
N THR A 8 7.17 -26.44 0.52
CA THR A 8 7.67 -25.11 0.87
C THR A 8 6.63 -24.07 0.50
N GLY A 9 6.45 -23.09 1.38
CA GLY A 9 5.59 -21.93 1.14
C GLY A 9 6.32 -20.64 1.48
N TRP A 10 5.91 -19.58 0.84
CA TRP A 10 6.34 -18.22 1.15
C TRP A 10 5.33 -17.55 2.06
N LEU A 11 5.80 -17.02 3.17
CA LEU A 11 5.04 -16.13 4.02
C LEU A 11 5.57 -14.72 3.80
N SER A 12 4.76 -13.89 3.18
CA SER A 12 5.04 -12.47 2.98
C SER A 12 4.36 -11.67 4.08
N GLU A 13 4.96 -10.57 4.48
CA GLU A 13 4.41 -9.61 5.43
C GLU A 13 4.58 -8.21 4.84
N ALA A 14 3.50 -7.43 4.87
CA ALA A 14 3.51 -6.02 4.50
C ALA A 14 2.43 -5.28 5.32
N GLY A 15 2.82 -4.21 6.00
CA GLY A 15 1.90 -3.39 6.79
C GLY A 15 1.15 -4.14 7.90
N GLY A 16 1.73 -5.22 8.44
CA GLY A 16 1.12 -6.08 9.46
C GLY A 16 0.16 -7.16 8.91
N GLU A 17 0.01 -7.23 7.59
CA GLU A 17 -0.77 -8.27 6.91
C GLU A 17 0.14 -9.39 6.42
N TYR A 18 -0.31 -10.63 6.60
CA TYR A 18 0.45 -11.82 6.21
C TYR A 18 -0.24 -12.57 5.08
N VAL A 19 0.53 -12.94 4.05
CA VAL A 19 0.05 -13.74 2.93
C VAL A 19 0.91 -15.00 2.81
N LEU A 20 0.28 -16.18 2.84
CA LEU A 20 0.96 -17.45 2.63
C LEU A 20 0.68 -17.97 1.23
N THR A 21 1.74 -18.12 0.43
CA THR A 21 1.66 -18.59 -0.95
C THR A 21 2.49 -19.84 -1.18
N PHE A 22 2.09 -20.60 -2.21
CA PHE A 22 2.77 -21.81 -2.65
C PHE A 22 3.06 -21.74 -4.15
N LEU A 23 4.24 -22.20 -4.56
CA LEU A 23 4.60 -22.31 -5.96
C LEU A 23 3.66 -23.29 -6.67
N LYS A 24 3.13 -22.86 -7.80
CA LYS A 24 2.28 -23.64 -8.71
C LYS A 24 2.89 -23.67 -10.11
N LEU A 25 2.51 -24.68 -10.88
CA LEU A 25 2.87 -24.72 -12.29
C LEU A 25 2.16 -23.58 -13.03
N ALA A 26 2.93 -22.71 -13.65
CA ALA A 26 2.38 -21.64 -14.45
C ALA A 26 1.77 -22.20 -15.76
N PRO A 27 0.68 -21.62 -16.28
CA PRO A 27 0.15 -21.96 -17.60
C PRO A 27 1.19 -21.71 -18.70
N GLU A 28 1.14 -22.50 -19.80
CA GLU A 28 2.04 -22.33 -20.94
C GLU A 28 1.87 -21.00 -21.69
N SER A 29 0.69 -20.37 -21.58
CA SER A 29 0.36 -19.12 -22.26
C SER A 29 0.11 -17.98 -21.25
N LEU A 30 1.17 -17.36 -20.78
CA LEU A 30 1.10 -16.12 -20.04
C LEU A 30 1.45 -14.93 -20.94
N PRO A 31 0.81 -13.73 -20.74
CA PRO A 31 1.25 -12.53 -21.43
C PRO A 31 2.68 -12.16 -21.02
N ALA A 32 3.42 -11.47 -21.87
CA ALA A 32 4.69 -10.86 -21.49
C ALA A 32 4.44 -9.75 -20.45
N PHE A 33 5.43 -9.46 -19.61
CA PHE A 33 5.30 -8.49 -18.51
C PHE A 33 4.81 -7.11 -18.98
N ASP A 34 5.35 -6.62 -20.10
CA ASP A 34 5.00 -5.34 -20.72
C ASP A 34 3.59 -5.30 -21.36
N GLN A 35 2.91 -6.43 -21.43
CA GLN A 35 1.55 -6.57 -21.94
C GLN A 35 0.50 -6.66 -20.82
N VAL A 36 0.93 -6.70 -19.56
CA VAL A 36 0.03 -6.80 -18.41
C VAL A 36 -0.29 -5.40 -17.89
N HIS A 37 -1.58 -5.12 -17.64
CA HIS A 37 -2.02 -3.82 -17.15
C HIS A 37 -2.90 -3.97 -15.90
N VAL A 38 -2.76 -3.03 -14.98
CA VAL A 38 -3.58 -2.98 -13.75
C VAL A 38 -5.06 -2.86 -14.08
N GLY A 39 -5.87 -3.71 -13.42
CA GLY A 39 -7.31 -3.79 -13.63
C GLY A 39 -7.75 -4.80 -14.68
N GLU A 40 -6.83 -5.35 -15.46
CA GLU A 40 -7.13 -6.45 -16.39
C GLU A 40 -7.39 -7.76 -15.63
N ASN A 41 -8.00 -8.70 -16.34
CA ASN A 41 -8.27 -10.03 -15.82
C ASN A 41 -7.45 -11.09 -16.55
N LEU A 42 -6.75 -11.93 -15.79
CA LEU A 42 -6.04 -13.09 -16.28
C LEU A 42 -6.73 -14.37 -15.83
N THR A 43 -6.92 -15.33 -16.75
CA THR A 43 -7.48 -16.64 -16.40
C THR A 43 -6.34 -17.59 -16.07
N LEU A 44 -6.14 -17.92 -14.78
CA LEU A 44 -5.09 -18.81 -14.28
C LEU A 44 -5.70 -19.89 -13.41
N LEU A 45 -5.28 -21.14 -13.61
CA LEU A 45 -5.76 -22.30 -12.83
C LEU A 45 -7.30 -22.42 -12.77
N GLY A 46 -7.99 -22.04 -13.85
CA GLY A 46 -9.45 -22.08 -13.94
C GLY A 46 -10.17 -20.97 -13.18
N ARG A 47 -9.45 -19.97 -12.69
CA ARG A 47 -9.96 -18.78 -11.98
C ARG A 47 -9.73 -17.51 -12.80
N ASN A 48 -10.54 -16.49 -12.52
CA ASN A 48 -10.42 -15.18 -13.17
C ASN A 48 -9.81 -14.19 -12.17
N TRP A 49 -8.54 -13.87 -12.37
CA TRP A 49 -7.75 -13.03 -11.48
C TRP A 49 -7.68 -11.61 -12.01
N GLN A 50 -7.93 -10.63 -11.16
CA GLN A 50 -7.69 -9.23 -11.49
C GLN A 50 -6.23 -8.86 -11.16
N VAL A 51 -5.55 -8.21 -12.09
CA VAL A 51 -4.26 -7.58 -11.88
C VAL A 51 -4.43 -6.39 -10.95
N THR A 52 -3.79 -6.43 -9.78
CA THR A 52 -3.95 -5.40 -8.75
C THR A 52 -2.70 -4.60 -8.46
N ASN A 53 -1.51 -5.15 -8.76
CA ASN A 53 -0.25 -4.44 -8.62
C ASN A 53 0.76 -4.90 -9.68
N ILE A 54 1.58 -3.99 -10.18
CA ILE A 54 2.70 -4.25 -11.10
C ILE A 54 3.88 -3.44 -10.60
N GLU A 55 4.98 -4.12 -10.27
CA GLU A 55 6.19 -3.48 -9.77
C GLU A 55 7.46 -4.24 -10.12
N ASP A 56 8.59 -3.56 -10.03
CA ASP A 56 9.92 -4.15 -10.01
C ASP A 56 10.36 -4.36 -8.56
N ALA A 57 10.17 -5.58 -8.04
CA ALA A 57 10.60 -5.92 -6.68
C ALA A 57 12.13 -6.05 -6.62
N GLU A 58 12.76 -5.48 -5.59
CA GLU A 58 14.20 -5.60 -5.35
C GLU A 58 14.49 -6.31 -4.03
N CYS A 59 15.31 -7.35 -4.08
CA CYS A 59 15.80 -8.01 -2.88
C CYS A 59 16.96 -7.20 -2.28
N ILE A 60 16.73 -6.58 -1.14
CA ILE A 60 17.75 -5.77 -0.45
C ILE A 60 18.62 -6.57 0.50
N ALA A 61 18.13 -7.71 1.00
CA ALA A 61 18.87 -8.61 1.89
C ALA A 61 18.24 -10.01 1.92
N GLY A 62 19.03 -11.01 2.28
CA GLY A 62 18.56 -12.38 2.52
C GLY A 62 19.28 -13.02 3.70
N GLN A 63 18.57 -13.85 4.48
CA GLN A 63 19.13 -14.59 5.61
C GLN A 63 18.55 -16.01 5.67
N GLY A 64 19.41 -16.99 6.04
CA GLY A 64 19.02 -18.38 6.17
C GLY A 64 19.09 -19.14 4.85
N GLU A 65 18.46 -20.33 4.84
CA GLU A 65 18.38 -21.18 3.66
C GLU A 65 17.22 -20.75 2.77
N LEU A 66 17.55 -20.34 1.56
CA LEU A 66 16.57 -19.92 0.56
C LEU A 66 16.58 -20.91 -0.61
N PRO A 67 15.42 -21.20 -1.24
CA PRO A 67 15.31 -22.20 -2.30
C PRO A 67 15.95 -21.76 -3.63
N PHE A 68 16.43 -20.53 -3.73
CA PHE A 68 17.07 -19.95 -4.90
C PHE A 68 18.15 -18.94 -4.48
N LYS A 69 19.02 -18.63 -5.44
CA LYS A 69 20.09 -17.63 -5.20
C LYS A 69 19.50 -16.24 -5.29
N VAL A 70 19.40 -15.57 -4.17
CA VAL A 70 19.08 -14.14 -4.07
C VAL A 70 20.24 -13.43 -3.40
N GLY A 71 20.43 -12.17 -3.76
CA GLY A 71 21.42 -11.29 -3.15
C GLY A 71 20.97 -9.86 -3.27
N ALA A 72 21.61 -8.97 -2.52
CA ALA A 72 21.33 -7.54 -2.62
C ALA A 72 21.42 -7.07 -4.08
N GLY A 73 20.37 -6.38 -4.54
CA GLY A 73 20.25 -5.90 -5.92
C GLY A 73 19.61 -6.87 -6.91
N TYR A 74 19.14 -8.06 -6.47
CA TYR A 74 18.31 -8.92 -7.32
C TYR A 74 16.95 -8.25 -7.54
N LYS A 75 16.61 -8.02 -8.81
CA LYS A 75 15.34 -7.43 -9.22
C LYS A 75 14.47 -8.45 -9.95
N ALA A 76 13.18 -8.42 -9.65
CA ALA A 76 12.18 -9.24 -10.31
C ALA A 76 10.98 -8.38 -10.69
N PRO A 77 10.59 -8.31 -11.96
CA PRO A 77 9.30 -7.77 -12.35
C PRO A 77 8.21 -8.68 -11.81
N VAL A 78 7.29 -8.15 -11.02
CA VAL A 78 6.22 -8.92 -10.38
C VAL A 78 4.85 -8.35 -10.70
N VAL A 79 3.86 -9.23 -10.76
CA VAL A 79 2.45 -8.89 -10.97
C VAL A 79 1.63 -9.56 -9.89
N ASP A 80 0.97 -8.77 -9.05
CA ASP A 80 0.07 -9.27 -8.03
C ASP A 80 -1.37 -9.33 -8.54
N LEU A 81 -2.03 -10.40 -8.18
CA LEU A 81 -3.34 -10.79 -8.67
C LEU A 81 -4.28 -11.10 -7.52
N ARG A 82 -5.54 -10.70 -7.65
CA ARG A 82 -6.56 -10.95 -6.64
C ARG A 82 -7.82 -11.59 -7.27
N GLU A 83 -8.40 -12.54 -6.55
CA GLU A 83 -9.75 -13.05 -6.79
C GLU A 83 -10.43 -13.27 -5.44
N GLY A 84 -11.22 -12.30 -4.98
CA GLY A 84 -11.82 -12.32 -3.65
C GLY A 84 -10.78 -12.47 -2.52
N ASP A 85 -10.85 -13.57 -1.78
CA ASP A 85 -9.91 -13.90 -0.70
C ASP A 85 -8.61 -14.57 -1.18
N HIS A 86 -8.47 -14.81 -2.48
CA HIS A 86 -7.28 -15.45 -3.04
C HIS A 86 -6.27 -14.42 -3.54
N PHE A 87 -5.03 -14.76 -3.36
CA PHE A 87 -3.88 -13.97 -3.78
C PHE A 87 -2.98 -14.80 -4.70
N ALA A 88 -2.43 -14.19 -5.72
CA ALA A 88 -1.39 -14.79 -6.53
C ALA A 88 -0.37 -13.74 -6.96
N THR A 89 0.88 -14.18 -7.16
CA THR A 89 1.96 -13.38 -7.73
C THR A 89 2.55 -14.12 -8.91
N LEU A 90 2.70 -13.43 -10.04
CA LEU A 90 3.54 -13.84 -11.16
C LEU A 90 4.89 -13.15 -11.02
N ASP A 91 5.97 -13.93 -10.90
CA ASP A 91 7.35 -13.45 -10.87
C ASP A 91 7.98 -13.70 -12.24
N TYR A 92 8.29 -12.62 -12.95
CA TYR A 92 8.86 -12.64 -14.31
C TYR A 92 10.39 -12.64 -14.32
N SER A 93 11.04 -12.98 -13.20
CA SER A 93 12.51 -13.14 -13.15
C SER A 93 13.00 -14.34 -13.95
N GLU A 94 12.11 -15.31 -14.23
CA GLU A 94 12.41 -16.52 -15.00
C GLU A 94 11.45 -16.66 -16.21
N SER A 95 11.79 -17.56 -17.13
CA SER A 95 10.95 -17.91 -18.28
C SER A 95 10.77 -19.45 -18.34
N PRO A 96 9.55 -19.98 -18.17
CA PRO A 96 8.29 -19.27 -17.90
C PRO A 96 8.27 -18.61 -16.51
N PRO A 97 7.42 -17.58 -16.30
CA PRO A 97 7.29 -16.92 -15.01
C PRO A 97 6.89 -17.89 -13.89
N LEU A 98 7.36 -17.62 -12.67
CA LEU A 98 6.95 -18.37 -11.50
C LEU A 98 5.58 -17.91 -11.02
N LEU A 99 4.67 -18.84 -10.72
CA LEU A 99 3.33 -18.55 -10.21
C LEU A 99 3.23 -18.98 -8.75
N PHE A 100 3.05 -18.01 -7.86
CA PHE A 100 2.77 -18.24 -6.44
C PHE A 100 1.29 -18.01 -6.18
N VAL A 101 0.60 -18.93 -5.49
CA VAL A 101 -0.83 -18.83 -5.21
C VAL A 101 -1.10 -19.14 -3.74
N GLY A 102 -1.94 -18.31 -3.11
CA GLY A 102 -2.28 -18.46 -1.71
C GLY A 102 -3.41 -17.55 -1.24
N ALA A 103 -3.35 -17.18 0.02
CA ALA A 103 -4.36 -16.32 0.64
C ALA A 103 -3.78 -15.59 1.86
N PRO A 104 -4.38 -14.47 2.29
CA PRO A 104 -4.09 -13.86 3.56
C PRO A 104 -4.31 -14.81 4.73
N VAL A 105 -3.41 -14.79 5.70
CA VAL A 105 -3.46 -15.64 6.89
C VAL A 105 -3.26 -14.77 8.14
N LYS A 106 -3.85 -15.21 9.26
CA LYS A 106 -3.52 -14.63 10.55
C LYS A 106 -2.24 -15.26 11.06
N PHE A 107 -1.27 -14.46 11.50
CA PHE A 107 0.02 -14.96 11.99
C PHE A 107 -0.17 -15.99 13.12
N GLU A 108 -1.09 -15.73 14.03
CA GLU A 108 -1.39 -16.64 15.16
C GLU A 108 -1.88 -18.02 14.70
N SER A 109 -2.54 -18.09 13.53
CA SER A 109 -3.02 -19.37 12.98
C SER A 109 -1.89 -20.28 12.48
N LEU A 110 -0.69 -19.74 12.29
CA LEU A 110 0.48 -20.50 11.88
C LEU A 110 1.13 -21.27 13.04
N ALA A 111 0.74 -20.99 14.30
CA ALA A 111 1.26 -21.61 15.51
C ALA A 111 2.81 -21.69 15.54
N MET A 112 3.47 -20.64 15.06
CA MET A 112 4.93 -20.57 14.97
C MET A 112 5.54 -20.63 16.38
N THR A 113 6.63 -21.41 16.52
CA THR A 113 7.37 -21.54 17.77
C THR A 113 8.77 -20.94 17.61
N ASN A 114 9.47 -20.72 18.73
CA ASN A 114 10.81 -20.13 18.75
C ASN A 114 10.89 -18.75 18.07
N LEU A 115 9.81 -17.99 18.19
CA LEU A 115 9.82 -16.63 17.70
C LEU A 115 10.92 -15.84 18.42
N ARG A 116 11.62 -15.01 17.66
CA ARG A 116 12.61 -14.11 18.24
C ARG A 116 11.90 -13.09 19.12
N ASP A 117 12.30 -12.97 20.37
CA ASP A 117 11.82 -11.92 21.25
C ASP A 117 12.47 -10.60 20.84
N LEU A 118 11.71 -9.75 20.18
CA LEU A 118 12.16 -8.43 19.74
C LEU A 118 12.34 -7.46 20.91
N THR A 119 11.79 -7.79 22.11
CA THR A 119 11.89 -6.96 23.33
C THR A 119 13.10 -7.32 24.19
N ALA A 120 13.68 -8.49 24.03
CA ALA A 120 14.76 -9.02 24.88
C ALA A 120 16.18 -8.59 24.47
N GLY A 121 16.36 -7.52 23.72
CA GLY A 121 17.68 -6.93 23.41
C GLY A 121 18.67 -7.85 22.67
N GLY A 122 18.22 -8.98 22.17
CA GLY A 122 18.97 -9.78 21.22
C GLY A 122 18.94 -9.05 19.88
N ALA A 123 20.08 -8.41 19.54
CA ALA A 123 20.21 -7.73 18.26
C ALA A 123 19.69 -8.65 17.16
N ILE A 124 18.54 -8.31 16.55
CA ILE A 124 18.40 -8.53 15.12
C ILE A 124 19.73 -7.99 14.59
N PRO A 125 20.53 -8.74 13.78
CA PRO A 125 21.57 -8.05 13.05
C PRO A 125 20.80 -6.91 12.40
N ASP A 126 21.09 -5.72 12.90
CA ASP A 126 20.39 -4.54 12.47
C ASP A 126 20.37 -4.59 10.93
N ILE A 127 19.27 -5.05 10.33
CA ILE A 127 18.75 -4.18 9.31
C ILE A 127 18.35 -3.00 10.19
N ASN A 128 19.32 -2.19 10.47
CA ASN A 128 19.19 -0.99 11.25
C ASN A 128 18.24 -0.17 10.42
N VAL A 129 16.97 -0.28 10.72
CA VAL A 129 16.00 0.70 10.30
C VAL A 129 16.23 1.87 11.25
N GLU A 130 17.50 2.32 11.30
CA GLU A 130 17.81 3.64 11.74
C GLU A 130 16.98 4.57 10.86
N ALA A 131 16.17 5.39 11.49
CA ALA A 131 15.50 6.46 10.79
C ALA A 131 16.54 7.10 9.86
N GLN A 132 16.36 6.90 8.56
CA GLN A 132 17.31 7.39 7.58
C GLN A 132 17.23 8.91 7.63
N VAL A 133 18.29 9.55 8.08
CA VAL A 133 18.39 11.02 8.09
C VAL A 133 19.12 11.45 6.83
N PHE A 134 18.48 12.28 6.05
CA PHE A 134 19.02 12.82 4.81
C PHE A 134 18.64 14.29 4.62
N ARG A 135 19.11 14.91 3.56
CA ARG A 135 18.76 16.29 3.23
C ARG A 135 17.87 16.34 2.01
N CYS A 136 16.86 17.22 2.05
CA CYS A 136 16.03 17.47 0.89
C CYS A 136 16.92 17.92 -0.31
N PRO A 137 16.91 17.21 -1.45
CA PRO A 137 17.73 17.58 -2.61
C PRO A 137 17.34 18.94 -3.19
N SER A 138 16.13 19.42 -2.92
CA SER A 138 15.64 20.71 -3.43
C SER A 138 16.08 21.90 -2.57
N CYS A 139 15.91 21.83 -1.22
CA CYS A 139 16.13 22.99 -0.34
C CYS A 139 17.18 22.78 0.76
N GLY A 140 17.70 21.56 0.92
CA GLY A 140 18.70 21.23 1.94
C GLY A 140 18.17 21.03 3.36
N SER A 141 16.86 21.16 3.59
CA SER A 141 16.24 20.93 4.90
C SER A 141 16.45 19.47 5.35
N PRO A 142 16.65 19.19 6.66
CA PRO A 142 16.78 17.83 7.16
C PRO A 142 15.45 17.08 7.00
N LEU A 143 15.53 15.86 6.53
CA LEU A 143 14.42 14.92 6.38
C LEU A 143 14.79 13.59 7.05
N SER A 144 13.77 12.82 7.41
CA SER A 144 13.97 11.46 7.92
C SER A 144 12.88 10.53 7.38
N ALA A 145 13.23 9.26 7.24
CA ALA A 145 12.29 8.17 7.05
C ALA A 145 12.41 7.22 8.23
N ARG A 146 11.32 6.98 8.96
CA ARG A 146 11.31 6.21 10.22
C ARG A 146 11.58 4.73 10.04
N SER A 147 11.32 4.19 8.86
CA SER A 147 11.48 2.77 8.55
C SER A 147 11.76 2.54 7.06
N ALA A 148 12.22 1.35 6.70
CA ALA A 148 12.43 0.94 5.30
C ALA A 148 11.12 0.82 4.50
N ASP A 149 9.98 0.77 5.19
CA ASP A 149 8.66 0.76 4.54
C ASP A 149 8.28 2.12 3.95
N ILE A 150 8.93 3.20 4.43
CA ILE A 150 8.70 4.54 3.88
C ILE A 150 9.32 4.62 2.49
N LYS A 151 8.51 4.90 1.48
CA LYS A 151 8.91 4.97 0.07
C LYS A 151 9.01 6.40 -0.45
N SER A 152 8.33 7.34 0.20
CA SER A 152 8.45 8.76 -0.14
C SER A 152 8.31 9.66 1.09
N VAL A 153 9.00 10.80 1.04
CA VAL A 153 8.96 11.83 2.09
C VAL A 153 8.70 13.19 1.47
N GLY A 154 7.59 13.82 1.87
CA GLY A 154 7.27 15.20 1.52
C GLY A 154 7.96 16.19 2.44
N CYS A 155 8.70 17.13 1.87
CA CYS A 155 9.43 18.15 2.59
C CYS A 155 8.50 19.24 3.11
N GLU A 156 8.36 19.40 4.43
CA GLU A 156 7.56 20.47 5.03
C GLU A 156 8.03 21.88 4.65
N SER A 157 9.34 22.04 4.40
CA SER A 157 9.94 23.33 4.12
C SER A 157 9.63 23.84 2.71
N CYS A 158 9.79 23.00 1.67
CA CYS A 158 9.63 23.44 0.28
C CYS A 158 8.51 22.73 -0.49
N GLY A 159 7.92 21.67 0.06
CA GLY A 159 6.87 20.89 -0.61
C GLY A 159 7.37 19.91 -1.68
N ALA A 160 8.69 19.78 -1.88
CA ALA A 160 9.24 18.74 -2.74
C ALA A 160 8.99 17.36 -2.13
N VAL A 161 8.78 16.35 -2.97
CA VAL A 161 8.65 14.95 -2.53
C VAL A 161 9.86 14.17 -2.99
N VAL A 162 10.44 13.40 -2.07
CA VAL A 162 11.69 12.65 -2.24
C VAL A 162 11.41 11.16 -2.20
N ASP A 163 11.93 10.41 -3.16
CA ASP A 163 11.96 8.95 -3.16
C ASP A 163 12.97 8.43 -2.13
N THR A 164 12.52 7.61 -1.21
CA THR A 164 13.36 6.95 -0.22
C THR A 164 13.57 5.47 -0.49
N SER A 165 13.04 4.95 -1.60
CA SER A 165 13.19 3.55 -2.00
C SER A 165 14.63 3.20 -2.34
N ASP A 166 15.41 4.20 -2.76
CA ASP A 166 16.84 4.05 -2.97
C ASP A 166 17.65 5.15 -2.25
N ARG A 167 18.95 4.93 -2.06
CA ARG A 167 19.84 5.86 -1.35
C ARG A 167 20.22 7.10 -2.14
N ASN A 168 19.79 7.24 -3.39
CA ASN A 168 20.04 8.43 -4.22
C ASN A 168 19.08 9.57 -3.88
N TYR A 169 17.99 9.27 -3.17
CA TYR A 169 16.99 10.26 -2.71
C TYR A 169 16.52 11.17 -3.85
N GLN A 170 16.06 10.58 -4.95
CA GLN A 170 15.60 11.31 -6.12
C GLN A 170 14.32 12.11 -5.82
N LEU A 171 14.14 13.22 -6.52
CA LEU A 171 12.90 13.98 -6.45
C LEU A 171 11.81 13.26 -7.24
N LEU A 172 10.69 12.94 -6.58
CA LEU A 172 9.44 12.52 -7.22
C LEU A 172 8.64 13.73 -7.71
N SER A 173 8.65 14.81 -6.95
CA SER A 173 8.12 16.10 -7.39
C SER A 173 8.99 17.25 -6.90
N ALA A 174 9.04 18.31 -7.70
CA ALA A 174 9.76 19.55 -7.37
C ALA A 174 9.10 20.27 -6.18
N ALA A 175 9.82 21.24 -5.61
CA ALA A 175 9.25 22.15 -4.63
C ALA A 175 7.99 22.84 -5.17
N LEU A 176 7.01 23.04 -4.30
CA LEU A 176 5.82 23.82 -4.65
C LEU A 176 6.21 25.27 -4.97
N ASN A 177 5.55 25.83 -5.97
CA ASN A 177 5.72 27.23 -6.30
C ASN A 177 5.36 28.07 -5.05
N PRO A 178 6.16 29.10 -4.67
CA PRO A 178 5.83 29.97 -3.55
C PRO A 178 4.49 30.70 -3.68
N GLU A 179 3.97 30.86 -4.89
CA GLU A 179 2.67 31.47 -5.17
C GLU A 179 1.50 30.48 -5.05
N GLU A 180 1.77 29.17 -4.97
CA GLU A 180 0.74 28.16 -4.77
C GLU A 180 0.26 28.15 -3.32
N GLU A 181 -1.04 28.01 -3.15
CA GLU A 181 -1.65 27.88 -1.83
C GLU A 181 -1.13 26.62 -1.13
N ARG A 182 -0.61 26.78 0.09
CA ARG A 182 -0.19 25.67 0.94
C ARG A 182 -1.27 25.37 1.96
N TYR A 183 -1.69 24.14 1.99
CA TYR A 183 -2.64 23.65 2.97
C TYR A 183 -1.93 23.36 4.29
N THR A 184 -2.48 23.90 5.37
CA THR A 184 -2.02 23.59 6.73
C THR A 184 -2.81 22.40 7.27
N PRO A 185 -2.13 21.34 7.77
CA PRO A 185 -2.83 20.22 8.38
C PRO A 185 -3.55 20.66 9.66
N HIS A 186 -4.78 20.22 9.87
CA HIS A 186 -5.52 20.44 11.12
C HIS A 186 -4.91 19.66 12.28
N ILE A 187 -4.28 18.52 12.00
CA ILE A 187 -3.52 17.71 12.95
C ILE A 187 -2.07 17.71 12.49
N ALA A 188 -1.16 18.25 13.30
CA ALA A 188 0.25 18.38 12.93
C ALA A 188 0.93 17.01 12.77
N ILE A 189 1.92 16.91 11.87
CA ILE A 189 2.80 15.75 11.77
C ILE A 189 3.49 15.52 13.12
N GLY A 190 3.62 14.25 13.53
CA GLY A 190 4.16 13.85 14.84
C GLY A 190 3.15 13.91 16.00
N SER A 191 1.91 14.41 15.76
CA SER A 191 0.86 14.34 16.77
C SER A 191 0.51 12.91 17.10
N LYS A 192 0.39 12.63 18.41
CA LYS A 192 0.04 11.32 18.93
C LYS A 192 -1.36 11.33 19.54
N GLY A 193 -2.09 10.25 19.34
CA GLY A 193 -3.46 10.14 19.83
C GLY A 193 -3.86 8.68 20.02
N ASN A 194 -5.16 8.50 20.24
CA ASN A 194 -5.77 7.18 20.33
C ASN A 194 -6.92 7.11 19.34
N LEU A 195 -6.90 6.12 18.48
CA LEU A 195 -7.95 5.87 17.50
C LEU A 195 -8.55 4.49 17.75
N GLU A 196 -9.83 4.46 18.13
CA GLU A 196 -10.55 3.21 18.46
C GLU A 196 -9.83 2.35 19.50
N GLY A 197 -9.26 2.98 20.54
CA GLY A 197 -8.55 2.31 21.63
C GLY A 197 -7.10 1.93 21.35
N LYS A 198 -6.58 2.27 20.15
CA LYS A 198 -5.19 1.99 19.76
C LYS A 198 -4.38 3.27 19.64
N PRO A 199 -3.12 3.29 20.12
CA PRO A 199 -2.24 4.43 19.95
C PRO A 199 -1.88 4.62 18.49
N VAL A 200 -1.86 5.87 18.03
CA VAL A 200 -1.48 6.25 16.67
C VAL A 200 -0.66 7.53 16.67
N GLU A 201 0.16 7.70 15.63
CA GLU A 201 0.92 8.91 15.36
C GLU A 201 0.68 9.35 13.91
N VAL A 202 0.42 10.65 13.70
CA VAL A 202 0.32 11.24 12.36
C VAL A 202 1.71 11.32 11.75
N ILE A 203 1.95 10.63 10.64
CA ILE A 203 3.27 10.58 10.00
C ILE A 203 3.28 11.23 8.61
N GLY A 204 2.13 11.30 7.96
CA GLY A 204 1.98 11.88 6.63
C GLY A 204 0.70 12.71 6.53
N PHE A 205 0.75 13.71 5.68
CA PHE A 205 -0.37 14.58 5.33
C PHE A 205 -0.37 14.83 3.83
N MET A 206 -1.52 14.65 3.21
CA MET A 206 -1.73 14.84 1.78
C MET A 206 -3.03 15.59 1.53
N VAL A 207 -3.04 16.42 0.49
CA VAL A 207 -4.26 17.06 -0.02
C VAL A 207 -4.50 16.57 -1.43
N LYS A 208 -5.72 16.11 -1.66
CA LYS A 208 -6.20 15.74 -2.99
C LYS A 208 -7.34 16.67 -3.43
N ARG A 209 -7.50 16.84 -4.74
CA ARG A 209 -8.55 17.63 -5.38
C ARG A 209 -9.32 16.82 -6.40
N GLN A 210 -10.64 16.95 -6.34
CA GLN A 210 -11.55 16.57 -7.39
C GLN A 210 -12.07 17.83 -8.10
N LEU A 211 -12.23 17.76 -9.42
CA LEU A 211 -12.97 18.76 -10.20
C LEU A 211 -14.29 18.15 -10.66
N CYS A 212 -15.40 18.77 -10.29
CA CYS A 212 -16.72 18.39 -10.73
C CYS A 212 -17.46 19.63 -11.26
N ASP A 213 -17.82 19.62 -12.54
CA ASP A 213 -18.49 20.73 -13.22
C ASP A 213 -17.77 22.10 -13.05
N GLY A 214 -16.44 22.07 -13.02
CA GLY A 214 -15.60 23.26 -12.86
C GLY A 214 -15.46 23.76 -11.39
N VAL A 215 -16.08 23.06 -10.44
CA VAL A 215 -15.94 23.33 -9.01
C VAL A 215 -14.87 22.42 -8.43
N ALA A 216 -13.95 22.97 -7.64
CA ALA A 216 -12.91 22.23 -6.95
C ALA A 216 -13.40 21.78 -5.55
N TYR A 217 -13.17 20.53 -5.24
CA TYR A 217 -13.43 19.91 -3.95
C TYR A 217 -12.12 19.35 -3.42
N ASP A 218 -11.58 19.96 -2.36
CA ASP A 218 -10.32 19.58 -1.76
C ASP A 218 -10.57 18.82 -0.46
N TRP A 219 -9.92 17.68 -0.29
CA TRP A 219 -9.95 16.93 0.95
C TRP A 219 -8.55 16.64 1.47
N ARG A 220 -8.45 16.38 2.76
CA ARG A 220 -7.21 16.08 3.47
C ARG A 220 -7.15 14.63 3.85
N GLU A 221 -5.98 14.05 3.70
CA GLU A 221 -5.68 12.68 4.11
C GLU A 221 -4.47 12.67 5.03
N TYR A 222 -4.58 11.94 6.13
CA TYR A 222 -3.53 11.78 7.12
C TYR A 222 -3.16 10.31 7.20
N LEU A 223 -1.88 9.99 7.05
CA LEU A 223 -1.36 8.66 7.30
C LEU A 223 -1.02 8.53 8.78
N LEU A 224 -1.61 7.54 9.41
CA LEU A 224 -1.43 7.22 10.81
C LEU A 224 -0.59 5.96 10.94
N ALA A 225 0.54 6.05 11.67
CA ALA A 225 1.30 4.88 12.08
C ALA A 225 0.75 4.37 13.41
N GLY A 226 0.43 3.09 13.47
CA GLY A 226 0.04 2.36 14.66
C GLY A 226 1.15 1.48 15.20
N GLU A 227 0.80 0.57 16.12
CA GLU A 227 1.72 -0.42 16.65
C GLU A 227 2.07 -1.49 15.59
N GLN A 228 3.25 -2.12 15.74
CA GLN A 228 3.69 -3.25 14.93
C GLN A 228 3.70 -2.97 13.40
N GLY A 229 3.98 -1.73 12.98
CA GLY A 229 4.07 -1.37 11.57
C GLY A 229 2.72 -1.30 10.86
N THR A 230 1.62 -1.18 11.59
CA THR A 230 0.29 -0.99 11.00
C THR A 230 0.07 0.45 10.60
N TYR A 231 -0.63 0.64 9.47
CA TYR A 231 -0.95 1.97 8.95
C TYR A 231 -2.46 2.09 8.71
N ARG A 232 -2.98 3.28 8.98
CA ARG A 232 -4.40 3.63 8.76
C ARG A 232 -4.50 5.02 8.18
N TRP A 233 -5.61 5.31 7.54
CA TRP A 233 -5.91 6.62 7.01
C TRP A 233 -6.97 7.33 7.84
N LEU A 234 -6.80 8.63 8.02
CA LEU A 234 -7.83 9.51 8.49
C LEU A 234 -8.07 10.56 7.40
N THR A 235 -9.29 10.64 6.89
CA THR A 235 -9.65 11.59 5.84
C THR A 235 -10.57 12.66 6.39
N GLU A 236 -10.42 13.89 5.92
CA GLU A 236 -11.24 15.03 6.31
C GLU A 236 -11.72 15.80 5.09
N TYR A 237 -13.01 16.08 5.07
CA TYR A 237 -13.66 16.95 4.12
C TYR A 237 -14.76 17.77 4.81
N ASP A 238 -14.68 19.09 4.74
CA ASP A 238 -15.66 20.04 5.29
C ASP A 238 -16.05 19.75 6.75
N GLY A 239 -15.05 19.41 7.58
CA GLY A 239 -15.24 19.08 9.01
C GLY A 239 -15.77 17.67 9.27
N HIS A 240 -15.99 16.87 8.24
CA HIS A 240 -16.37 15.46 8.36
C HIS A 240 -15.14 14.57 8.29
N TRP A 241 -15.05 13.62 9.23
CA TRP A 241 -13.90 12.75 9.38
C TRP A 241 -14.26 11.29 9.15
N ASN A 242 -13.39 10.56 8.44
CA ASN A 242 -13.50 9.11 8.26
C ASN A 242 -12.17 8.44 8.55
N VAL A 243 -12.24 7.28 9.19
CA VAL A 243 -11.11 6.35 9.25
C VAL A 243 -11.23 5.37 8.09
N ALA A 244 -10.17 5.18 7.35
CA ALA A 244 -10.10 4.22 6.27
C ALA A 244 -9.00 3.19 6.53
N ASP A 245 -9.38 1.92 6.49
CA ASP A 245 -8.49 0.77 6.61
C ASP A 245 -8.32 0.14 5.23
N VAL A 246 -7.08 0.02 4.78
CA VAL A 246 -6.76 -0.68 3.53
C VAL A 246 -7.08 -2.16 3.70
N LEU A 247 -7.73 -2.75 2.70
CA LEU A 247 -8.21 -4.11 2.75
C LEU A 247 -7.21 -5.08 2.13
N SER A 248 -6.77 -6.07 2.90
CA SER A 248 -6.00 -7.21 2.39
C SER A 248 -6.82 -8.13 1.50
N LYS A 249 -8.15 -8.17 1.74
CA LYS A 249 -9.11 -8.96 0.97
C LYS A 249 -9.98 -8.06 0.12
N HIS A 250 -9.96 -8.28 -1.19
CA HIS A 250 -10.76 -7.48 -2.10
C HIS A 250 -12.25 -7.83 -1.99
N PRO A 251 -13.15 -6.83 -2.07
CA PRO A 251 -14.58 -7.06 -2.10
C PRO A 251 -15.01 -7.91 -3.30
N HIS A 252 -16.03 -8.75 -3.09
CA HIS A 252 -16.58 -9.57 -4.16
C HIS A 252 -17.59 -8.77 -5.00
N GLY A 253 -17.26 -8.51 -6.27
CA GLY A 253 -18.19 -7.92 -7.22
C GLY A 253 -19.36 -8.86 -7.55
N SER A 254 -20.55 -8.31 -7.69
CA SER A 254 -21.68 -9.07 -8.20
C SER A 254 -21.53 -9.31 -9.71
N ARG A 255 -21.48 -10.57 -10.14
CA ARG A 255 -21.50 -10.91 -11.58
C ARG A 255 -22.80 -10.48 -12.30
N LYS A 256 -23.87 -10.19 -11.55
CA LYS A 256 -25.21 -9.85 -12.08
C LYS A 256 -25.51 -8.36 -12.02
N ILE A 257 -24.87 -7.62 -11.09
CA ILE A 257 -25.15 -6.20 -10.85
C ILE A 257 -23.79 -5.49 -10.86
N LEU A 258 -23.50 -4.79 -11.94
CA LEU A 258 -22.19 -4.16 -12.21
C LEU A 258 -21.75 -3.09 -11.17
N ASN A 259 -22.66 -2.65 -10.31
CA ASN A 259 -22.44 -1.54 -9.37
C ASN A 259 -22.60 -1.95 -7.90
N GLU A 260 -22.44 -3.23 -7.57
CA GLU A 260 -22.55 -3.73 -6.20
C GLU A 260 -21.35 -4.62 -5.83
N PHE A 261 -20.85 -4.41 -4.62
CA PHE A 261 -19.81 -5.22 -4.01
C PHE A 261 -20.27 -5.75 -2.65
N LYS A 262 -19.81 -6.97 -2.31
CA LYS A 262 -20.04 -7.58 -0.99
C LYS A 262 -18.75 -7.63 -0.21
N TYR A 263 -18.80 -7.17 1.03
CA TYR A 263 -17.68 -7.24 1.97
C TYR A 263 -18.21 -7.28 3.42
N GLY A 264 -17.61 -8.12 4.28
CA GLY A 264 -17.97 -8.20 5.69
C GLY A 264 -19.45 -8.56 5.96
N GLY A 265 -20.14 -9.22 5.01
CA GLY A 265 -21.58 -9.53 5.12
C GLY A 265 -22.50 -8.44 4.59
N GLU A 266 -22.00 -7.25 4.32
CA GLU A 266 -22.73 -6.10 3.79
C GLU A 266 -22.70 -6.06 2.26
N THR A 267 -23.71 -5.37 1.67
CA THR A 267 -23.79 -5.10 0.24
C THR A 267 -23.64 -3.60 0.00
N PHE A 268 -22.55 -3.22 -0.64
CA PHE A 268 -22.22 -1.84 -0.95
C PHE A 268 -22.67 -1.50 -2.37
N LYS A 269 -23.34 -0.36 -2.53
CA LYS A 269 -23.82 0.13 -3.81
C LYS A 269 -22.99 1.30 -4.29
N HIS A 270 -22.73 1.36 -5.58
CA HIS A 270 -22.03 2.48 -6.20
C HIS A 270 -22.64 3.82 -5.78
N PHE A 271 -21.78 4.73 -5.35
CA PHE A 271 -22.16 6.08 -4.92
C PHE A 271 -21.58 7.14 -5.86
N SER A 272 -20.25 7.12 -6.09
CA SER A 272 -19.60 8.09 -6.96
C SER A 272 -18.38 7.52 -7.65
N THR A 273 -17.99 8.13 -8.78
CA THR A 273 -16.74 7.88 -9.51
C THR A 273 -16.14 9.22 -9.86
N TYR A 274 -14.86 9.42 -9.50
CA TYR A 274 -14.18 10.68 -9.74
C TYR A 274 -12.67 10.48 -9.86
N GLN A 275 -11.96 11.53 -10.28
CA GLN A 275 -10.51 11.57 -10.27
C GLN A 275 -10.03 12.45 -9.15
N GLY A 276 -9.10 11.94 -8.34
CA GLY A 276 -8.38 12.67 -7.31
C GLY A 276 -6.97 13.01 -7.80
N ARG A 277 -6.61 14.29 -7.73
CA ARG A 277 -5.25 14.77 -8.03
C ARG A 277 -4.57 15.16 -6.73
N VAL A 278 -3.36 14.70 -6.51
CA VAL A 278 -2.50 15.10 -5.39
C VAL A 278 -2.01 16.53 -5.58
N LEU A 279 -2.31 17.41 -4.62
CA LEU A 279 -1.86 18.80 -4.62
C LEU A 279 -0.64 19.03 -3.74
N GLN A 280 -0.63 18.40 -2.57
CA GLN A 280 0.42 18.58 -1.57
C GLN A 280 0.69 17.27 -0.84
N VAL A 281 1.97 17.03 -0.55
CA VAL A 281 2.45 15.87 0.21
C VAL A 281 3.45 16.36 1.26
N VAL A 282 3.24 16.01 2.51
CA VAL A 282 4.11 16.40 3.65
C VAL A 282 4.28 15.19 4.57
N GLY A 283 5.50 14.95 5.06
CA GLY A 283 5.83 13.82 5.93
C GLY A 283 6.01 12.50 5.17
N GLU A 284 5.81 11.39 5.83
CA GLU A 284 6.22 10.05 5.42
C GLU A 284 5.07 9.24 4.81
N PHE A 285 5.35 8.48 3.73
CA PHE A 285 4.38 7.60 3.06
C PHE A 285 4.99 6.25 2.72
N THR A 286 4.20 5.20 2.86
CA THR A 286 4.61 3.80 2.63
C THR A 286 4.58 3.38 1.16
N TRP A 287 4.22 4.29 0.25
CA TRP A 287 4.28 4.09 -1.22
C TRP A 287 4.85 5.34 -1.89
N ARG A 288 5.18 5.20 -3.15
CA ARG A 288 5.65 6.33 -3.96
C ARG A 288 4.45 7.20 -4.34
N VAL A 289 4.47 8.44 -3.88
CA VAL A 289 3.47 9.46 -4.21
C VAL A 289 4.18 10.74 -4.61
N ALA A 290 3.61 11.45 -5.58
CA ALA A 290 4.11 12.75 -6.05
C ALA A 290 2.98 13.76 -6.19
N CYS A 291 3.32 15.05 -6.12
CA CYS A 291 2.36 16.09 -6.47
C CYS A 291 1.98 15.94 -7.95
N ASN A 292 0.71 16.13 -8.26
CA ASN A 292 0.04 15.90 -9.54
C ASN A 292 -0.23 14.45 -9.91
N ASP A 293 0.10 13.47 -9.08
CA ASP A 293 -0.41 12.10 -9.28
C ASP A 293 -1.94 12.12 -9.33
N VAL A 294 -2.50 11.32 -10.23
CA VAL A 294 -3.94 11.21 -10.44
C VAL A 294 -4.35 9.76 -10.25
N ALA A 295 -5.40 9.56 -9.47
CA ALA A 295 -6.04 8.26 -9.30
C ALA A 295 -7.52 8.32 -9.65
N GLU A 296 -8.08 7.24 -10.18
CA GLU A 296 -9.52 7.03 -10.25
C GLU A 296 -10.01 6.52 -8.90
N LEU A 297 -10.96 7.22 -8.31
CA LEU A 297 -11.63 6.80 -7.09
C LEU A 297 -13.06 6.40 -7.39
N VAL A 298 -13.50 5.29 -6.79
CA VAL A 298 -14.89 4.83 -6.87
C VAL A 298 -15.37 4.45 -5.49
N ASP A 299 -16.40 5.15 -5.04
CA ASP A 299 -17.00 4.94 -3.72
C ASP A 299 -18.28 4.12 -3.84
N TYR A 300 -18.45 3.19 -2.89
CA TYR A 300 -19.63 2.35 -2.74
C TYR A 300 -20.10 2.43 -1.28
N ILE A 301 -21.39 2.60 -1.07
CA ILE A 301 -21.94 2.82 0.27
C ILE A 301 -22.86 1.70 0.74
N ALA A 302 -22.74 1.39 2.04
CA ALA A 302 -23.69 0.65 2.87
C ALA A 302 -23.72 1.35 4.24
N PRO A 303 -24.45 2.48 4.37
CA PRO A 303 -24.34 3.34 5.56
C PRO A 303 -24.48 2.58 6.88
N PRO A 304 -23.64 2.84 7.89
CA PRO A 304 -22.68 3.95 7.97
C PRO A 304 -21.29 3.67 7.36
N LEU A 305 -21.14 2.60 6.60
CA LEU A 305 -19.88 2.17 6.00
C LEU A 305 -19.78 2.63 4.53
N MET A 306 -18.55 2.82 4.07
CA MET A 306 -18.21 3.07 2.69
C MET A 306 -17.00 2.20 2.28
N LEU A 307 -17.04 1.59 1.09
CA LEU A 307 -15.87 1.05 0.43
C LEU A 307 -15.36 2.07 -0.57
N SER A 308 -14.08 2.38 -0.53
CA SER A 308 -13.41 3.21 -1.54
C SER A 308 -12.41 2.37 -2.31
N ARG A 309 -12.48 2.42 -3.64
CA ARG A 309 -11.50 1.82 -4.54
C ARG A 309 -10.67 2.95 -5.15
N GLU A 310 -9.37 2.89 -4.99
CA GLU A 310 -8.42 3.76 -5.67
C GLU A 310 -7.66 2.97 -6.72
N ARG A 311 -7.56 3.51 -7.93
CA ARG A 311 -6.81 2.92 -9.04
C ARG A 311 -5.83 3.94 -9.60
N THR A 312 -4.57 3.57 -9.60
CA THR A 312 -3.47 4.25 -10.29
C THR A 312 -3.07 3.48 -11.55
N GLU A 313 -1.98 3.88 -12.20
CA GLU A 313 -1.40 3.14 -13.32
C GLU A 313 -0.79 1.80 -12.89
N SER A 314 -0.31 1.70 -11.65
CA SER A 314 0.43 0.54 -11.13
C SER A 314 -0.32 -0.28 -10.08
N GLU A 315 -1.43 0.24 -9.49
CA GLU A 315 -2.09 -0.41 -8.35
C GLU A 315 -3.60 -0.17 -8.32
N ILE A 316 -4.33 -1.18 -7.79
CA ILE A 316 -5.70 -1.04 -7.29
C ILE A 316 -5.71 -1.37 -5.82
N SER A 317 -6.11 -0.42 -4.99
CA SER A 317 -6.35 -0.61 -3.57
C SER A 317 -7.83 -0.45 -3.21
N TRP A 318 -8.23 -1.09 -2.10
CA TRP A 318 -9.55 -0.95 -1.52
C TRP A 318 -9.44 -0.57 -0.06
N SER A 319 -10.31 0.32 0.38
CA SER A 319 -10.39 0.72 1.78
C SER A 319 -11.81 0.62 2.30
N LEU A 320 -11.95 0.18 3.55
CA LEU A 320 -13.21 0.28 4.30
C LEU A 320 -13.18 1.54 5.14
N CYS A 321 -14.09 2.46 4.84
CA CYS A 321 -14.19 3.75 5.50
C CYS A 321 -15.34 3.75 6.51
N ARG A 322 -15.07 4.36 7.68
CA ARG A 322 -16.05 4.55 8.76
C ARG A 322 -16.03 6.01 9.20
N TYR A 323 -17.21 6.59 9.32
CA TYR A 323 -17.34 7.92 9.88
C TYR A 323 -16.93 7.94 11.36
N VAL A 324 -16.18 8.97 11.75
CA VAL A 324 -15.83 9.27 13.15
C VAL A 324 -16.31 10.66 13.48
N ALA A 325 -16.92 10.80 14.65
CA ALA A 325 -17.28 12.12 15.15
C ALA A 325 -16.01 12.90 15.48
N PRO A 326 -15.95 14.20 15.17
CA PRO A 326 -14.82 15.06 15.48
C PRO A 326 -14.59 15.23 16.99
#